data_e42315e6f1f5e9618606888993db805b
#
_entry.id   e42315e6f1f5e9618606888993db805b
#
_cell.length_a   1.000
_cell.length_b   1.000
_cell.length_c   1.000
_cell.angle_alpha   90.00
_cell.angle_beta   90.00
_cell.angle_gamma   90.00
#
_symmetry.space_group_name_H-M   'P 1'
#
loop_
_entity.id
_entity.type
_entity.pdbx_description
1 polymer ?
#
loop_
_entity_poly.entity_id
_entity_poly.type
_entity_poly.pdbx_seq_one_letter_code
_entity_poly.pdbx_strand_id
1 'polypeptide(L)'
;MRTPGEYAAGHLPGAHNIPLDHLHTALPALKTAAARGELLMVCASGNRSATACAQLAEADIAATTLTGGTTAWSADGHRVDRDENARTAWPMERQVRLAAGSLVVAGLALGTRYRPARWLSAAIGGGLVFSAVTDTCGMAAALARLPHNQPRTTDLDATLRALSR
;
A
#
# COMPACT_ATOMS: atom_id res chain seq x y z
N MET A 1 1.18 2.80 6.30
CA MET A 1 0.79 3.05 4.90
C MET A 1 0.58 1.73 4.15
N ARG A 2 -0.18 0.79 4.74
CA ARG A 2 -0.40 -0.57 4.18
C ARG A 2 -1.89 -0.85 4.09
N THR A 3 -2.29 -1.80 3.23
CA THR A 3 -3.65 -2.31 3.30
C THR A 3 -3.88 -3.03 4.65
N PRO A 4 -5.12 -3.15 5.13
CA PRO A 4 -5.38 -3.83 6.39
C PRO A 4 -4.84 -5.26 6.44
N GLY A 5 -4.96 -6.02 5.35
CA GLY A 5 -4.44 -7.38 5.28
C GLY A 5 -2.91 -7.44 5.28
N GLU A 6 -2.23 -6.50 4.62
CA GLU A 6 -0.77 -6.40 4.71
C GLU A 6 -0.30 -6.02 6.12
N TYR A 7 -1.02 -5.13 6.79
CA TYR A 7 -0.71 -4.72 8.16
C TYR A 7 -0.88 -5.90 9.13
N ALA A 8 -1.98 -6.61 9.05
CA ALA A 8 -2.25 -7.78 9.87
C ALA A 8 -1.24 -8.92 9.65
N ALA A 9 -0.75 -9.09 8.41
CA ALA A 9 0.29 -10.09 8.10
C ALA A 9 1.65 -9.76 8.72
N GLY A 10 1.90 -8.48 9.09
CA GLY A 10 3.11 -8.08 9.81
C GLY A 10 3.33 -6.58 9.80
N HIS A 11 3.54 -6.00 10.96
CA HIS A 11 3.79 -4.56 11.14
C HIS A 11 4.83 -4.32 12.24
N LEU A 12 5.41 -3.14 12.28
CA LEU A 12 6.31 -2.74 13.36
C LEU A 12 5.54 -2.69 14.69
N PRO A 13 6.16 -3.11 15.81
CA PRO A 13 5.54 -3.03 17.12
C PRO A 13 5.06 -1.61 17.45
N GLY A 14 3.83 -1.50 17.92
CA GLY A 14 3.21 -0.21 18.26
C GLY A 14 2.80 0.67 17.07
N ALA A 15 2.97 0.22 15.83
CA ALA A 15 2.56 1.00 14.67
C ALA A 15 1.03 1.06 14.53
N HIS A 16 0.54 2.18 14.02
CA HIS A 16 -0.86 2.38 13.64
C HIS A 16 -1.02 2.31 12.13
N ASN A 17 -2.09 1.68 11.62
CA ASN A 17 -2.30 1.58 10.18
C ASN A 17 -3.23 2.67 9.65
N ILE A 18 -2.69 3.50 8.77
CA ILE A 18 -3.46 4.45 7.95
C ILE A 18 -3.09 4.15 6.49
N PRO A 19 -3.96 3.53 5.69
CA PRO A 19 -3.70 3.34 4.26
C PRO A 19 -3.49 4.68 3.57
N LEU A 20 -2.66 4.70 2.51
CA LEU A 20 -2.27 5.94 1.82
C LEU A 20 -3.46 6.71 1.25
N ASP A 21 -4.46 6.01 0.74
CA ASP A 21 -5.71 6.57 0.20
C ASP A 21 -6.61 7.25 1.26
N HIS A 22 -6.36 6.99 2.54
CA HIS A 22 -7.04 7.64 3.66
C HIS A 22 -6.20 8.71 4.36
N LEU A 23 -5.04 9.07 3.80
CA LEU A 23 -4.12 10.03 4.43
C LEU A 23 -4.77 11.40 4.65
N HIS A 24 -5.54 11.89 3.67
CA HIS A 24 -6.23 13.20 3.79
C HIS A 24 -7.21 13.26 4.96
N THR A 25 -7.93 12.16 5.20
CA THR A 25 -8.85 12.06 6.36
C THR A 25 -8.08 12.06 7.68
N ALA A 26 -6.84 11.58 7.66
CA ALA A 26 -6.00 11.45 8.85
C ALA A 26 -5.19 12.73 9.19
N LEU A 27 -5.12 13.72 8.29
CA LEU A 27 -4.28 14.92 8.48
C LEU A 27 -4.48 15.61 9.83
N PRO A 28 -5.70 15.84 10.36
CA PRO A 28 -5.87 16.50 11.66
C PRO A 28 -5.25 15.69 12.80
N ALA A 29 -5.44 14.37 12.81
CA ALA A 29 -4.87 13.48 13.82
C ALA A 29 -3.33 13.39 13.73
N LEU A 30 -2.79 13.33 12.51
CA LEU A 30 -1.36 13.32 12.25
C LEU A 30 -0.71 14.64 12.65
N LYS A 31 -1.35 15.77 12.42
CA LYS A 31 -0.88 17.09 12.88
C LYS A 31 -0.79 17.16 14.41
N THR A 32 -1.81 16.62 15.10
CA THR A 32 -1.79 16.52 16.56
C THR A 32 -0.68 15.58 17.05
N ALA A 33 -0.47 14.46 16.39
CA ALA A 33 0.60 13.53 16.73
C ALA A 33 2.00 14.13 16.48
N ALA A 34 2.19 14.83 15.36
CA ALA A 34 3.45 15.52 15.02
C ALA A 34 3.85 16.59 16.04
N ALA A 35 2.87 17.26 16.65
CA ALA A 35 3.14 18.23 17.71
C ALA A 35 3.66 17.59 19.02
N ARG A 36 3.52 16.27 19.19
CA ARG A 36 3.97 15.51 20.38
C ARG A 36 5.24 14.72 20.16
N GLY A 37 5.62 14.49 18.92
CA GLY A 37 6.83 13.73 18.61
C GLY A 37 7.00 13.49 17.11
N GLU A 38 8.11 12.86 16.75
CA GLU A 38 8.44 12.56 15.36
C GLU A 38 7.49 11.52 14.78
N LEU A 39 7.06 11.73 13.53
CA LEU A 39 6.27 10.79 12.76
C LEU A 39 7.15 9.94 11.85
N LEU A 40 7.20 8.64 12.12
CA LEU A 40 7.82 7.68 11.23
C LEU A 40 6.76 7.00 10.36
N MET A 41 6.78 7.28 9.07
CA MET A 41 5.89 6.67 8.09
C MET A 41 6.50 5.37 7.57
N VAL A 42 5.72 4.29 7.60
CA VAL A 42 6.21 2.96 7.20
C VAL A 42 5.25 2.30 6.23
N CYS A 43 5.78 1.72 5.15
CA CYS A 43 5.04 0.81 4.27
C CYS A 43 5.82 -0.48 4.02
N ALA A 44 5.53 -1.25 2.99
CA ALA A 44 6.24 -2.51 2.71
C ALA A 44 7.70 -2.26 2.27
N SER A 45 7.93 -1.36 1.31
CA SER A 45 9.23 -1.13 0.65
C SER A 45 9.81 0.28 0.83
N GLY A 46 9.03 1.24 1.37
CA GLY A 46 9.42 2.65 1.47
C GLY A 46 8.68 3.58 0.49
N ASN A 47 8.22 3.11 -0.66
CA ASN A 47 7.64 3.96 -1.71
C ASN A 47 6.35 4.67 -1.27
N ARG A 48 5.35 3.93 -0.76
CA ARG A 48 4.09 4.51 -0.28
C ARG A 48 4.31 5.48 0.89
N SER A 49 5.25 5.18 1.78
CA SER A 49 5.58 6.06 2.91
C SER A 49 6.33 7.31 2.47
N ALA A 50 7.17 7.25 1.43
CA ALA A 50 7.78 8.42 0.83
C ALA A 50 6.72 9.34 0.19
N THR A 51 5.77 8.78 -0.56
CA THR A 51 4.61 9.53 -1.08
C THR A 51 3.80 10.19 0.04
N ALA A 52 3.56 9.45 1.13
CA ALA A 52 2.87 10.01 2.30
C ALA A 52 3.63 11.17 2.94
N CYS A 53 4.96 11.05 3.09
CA CYS A 53 5.79 12.14 3.61
C CYS A 53 5.73 13.39 2.73
N ALA A 54 5.74 13.23 1.39
CA ALA A 54 5.59 14.34 0.46
C ALA A 54 4.23 15.05 0.65
N GLN A 55 3.12 14.30 0.73
CA GLN A 55 1.79 14.86 0.97
C GLN A 55 1.65 15.51 2.35
N LEU A 56 2.32 14.98 3.38
CA LEU A 56 2.34 15.58 4.71
C LEU A 56 3.14 16.88 4.73
N ALA A 57 4.23 16.96 3.99
CA ALA A 57 5.03 18.19 3.84
C ALA A 57 4.22 19.31 3.16
N GLU A 58 3.36 18.98 2.19
CA GLU A 58 2.41 19.96 1.58
C GLU A 58 1.39 20.51 2.60
N ALA A 59 1.14 19.77 3.68
CA ALA A 59 0.26 20.15 4.79
C ALA A 59 1.02 20.71 6.02
N ASP A 60 2.31 21.06 5.86
CA ASP A 60 3.19 21.54 6.93
C ASP A 60 3.33 20.54 8.11
N ILE A 61 3.32 19.25 7.82
CA ILE A 61 3.51 18.18 8.79
C ILE A 61 4.84 17.47 8.52
N ALA A 62 5.80 17.61 9.42
CA ALA A 62 7.09 16.92 9.33
C ALA A 62 6.93 15.42 9.60
N ALA A 63 7.43 14.60 8.69
CA ALA A 63 7.44 13.15 8.83
C ALA A 63 8.64 12.54 8.10
N THR A 64 9.14 11.42 8.59
CA THR A 64 10.23 10.67 7.99
C THR A 64 9.76 9.30 7.53
N THR A 65 10.47 8.67 6.58
CA THR A 65 10.15 7.33 6.10
C THR A 65 11.21 6.32 6.48
N LEU A 66 10.80 5.09 6.81
CA LEU A 66 11.72 3.97 7.01
C LEU A 66 12.15 3.43 5.64
N THR A 67 13.42 3.62 5.29
CA THR A 67 14.00 3.10 4.04
C THR A 67 13.88 1.58 3.99
N GLY A 68 13.42 1.02 2.87
CA GLY A 68 13.16 -0.42 2.73
C GLY A 68 11.92 -0.93 3.46
N GLY A 69 11.29 -0.11 4.29
CA GLY A 69 10.03 -0.38 4.98
C GLY A 69 10.04 -1.64 5.84
N THR A 70 8.88 -2.25 6.02
CA THR A 70 8.71 -3.49 6.81
C THR A 70 9.51 -4.66 6.24
N THR A 71 9.79 -4.66 4.93
CA THR A 71 10.56 -5.73 4.29
C THR A 71 12.00 -5.75 4.76
N ALA A 72 12.70 -4.59 4.72
CA ALA A 72 14.07 -4.48 5.24
C ALA A 72 14.10 -4.70 6.75
N TRP A 73 13.17 -4.08 7.51
CA TRP A 73 13.04 -4.28 8.95
C TRP A 73 12.99 -5.76 9.36
N SER A 74 12.18 -6.55 8.65
CA SER A 74 12.07 -7.99 8.91
C SER A 74 13.29 -8.78 8.44
N ALA A 75 13.93 -8.38 7.33
CA ALA A 75 15.15 -9.02 6.83
C ALA A 75 16.35 -8.83 7.78
N ASP A 76 16.40 -7.67 8.45
CA ASP A 76 17.42 -7.36 9.48
C ASP A 76 17.15 -8.06 10.83
N GLY A 77 16.13 -8.94 10.88
CA GLY A 77 15.82 -9.75 12.07
C GLY A 77 15.04 -9.02 13.16
N HIS A 78 14.53 -7.82 12.89
CA HIS A 78 13.75 -7.08 13.87
C HIS A 78 12.35 -7.67 14.05
N ARG A 79 11.80 -7.51 15.26
CA ARG A 79 10.48 -8.00 15.64
C ARG A 79 9.39 -7.36 14.76
N VAL A 80 8.46 -8.22 14.32
CA VAL A 80 7.26 -7.84 13.57
C VAL A 80 6.06 -8.43 14.31
N ASP A 81 5.10 -7.59 14.67
CA ASP A 81 3.84 -8.01 15.26
C ASP A 81 2.87 -8.47 14.14
N ARG A 82 2.04 -9.48 14.44
CA ARG A 82 1.05 -10.05 13.52
C ARG A 82 -0.26 -10.25 14.24
N ASP A 83 -1.35 -9.99 13.52
CA ASP A 83 -2.69 -10.28 14.03
C ASP A 83 -3.06 -11.74 13.72
N GLU A 84 -2.96 -12.61 14.69
CA GLU A 84 -3.22 -14.06 14.55
C GLU A 84 -4.64 -14.37 14.05
N ASN A 85 -5.61 -13.52 14.35
CA ASN A 85 -7.02 -13.68 13.96
C ASN A 85 -7.42 -12.93 12.68
N ALA A 86 -6.52 -12.19 12.07
CA ALA A 86 -6.83 -11.46 10.84
C ALA A 86 -6.72 -12.39 9.62
N ARG A 87 -7.68 -12.27 8.70
CA ARG A 87 -7.54 -12.89 7.38
C ARG A 87 -6.34 -12.25 6.68
N THR A 88 -5.25 -13.00 6.55
CA THR A 88 -4.06 -12.56 5.84
C THR A 88 -4.41 -12.37 4.36
N ALA A 89 -4.59 -11.12 3.94
CA ALA A 89 -4.68 -10.83 2.52
C ALA A 89 -3.28 -10.95 1.89
N TRP A 90 -3.24 -11.40 0.65
CA TRP A 90 -1.99 -11.43 -0.09
C TRP A 90 -1.39 -10.03 -0.20
N PRO A 91 -0.05 -9.90 -0.12
CA PRO A 91 0.62 -8.63 -0.37
C PRO A 91 0.16 -8.02 -1.70
N MET A 92 -0.02 -6.71 -1.75
CA MET A 92 -0.50 -6.00 -2.94
C MET A 92 0.31 -6.36 -4.18
N GLU A 93 1.62 -6.48 -4.04
CA GLU A 93 2.52 -6.86 -5.12
C GLU A 93 2.18 -8.24 -5.72
N ARG A 94 1.85 -9.22 -4.86
CA ARG A 94 1.43 -10.55 -5.31
C ARG A 94 0.08 -10.51 -6.05
N GLN A 95 -0.85 -9.68 -5.56
CA GLN A 95 -2.14 -9.48 -6.22
C GLN A 95 -1.97 -8.84 -7.60
N VAL A 96 -1.11 -7.82 -7.71
CA VAL A 96 -0.78 -7.15 -8.98
C VAL A 96 -0.14 -8.13 -9.96
N ARG A 97 0.85 -8.91 -9.52
CA ARG A 97 1.51 -9.92 -10.38
C ARG A 97 0.52 -10.96 -10.90
N LEU A 98 -0.36 -11.47 -10.03
CA LEU A 98 -1.38 -12.43 -10.43
C LEU A 98 -2.35 -11.81 -11.43
N ALA A 99 -2.91 -10.63 -11.13
CA ALA A 99 -3.88 -9.97 -11.99
C ALA A 99 -3.27 -9.63 -13.36
N ALA A 100 -2.11 -8.97 -13.38
CA ALA A 100 -1.44 -8.59 -14.63
C ALA A 100 -1.03 -9.81 -15.44
N GLY A 101 -0.41 -10.82 -14.80
CA GLY A 101 0.01 -12.05 -15.45
C GLY A 101 -1.17 -12.82 -16.03
N SER A 102 -2.27 -12.95 -15.30
CA SER A 102 -3.48 -13.62 -15.78
C SER A 102 -4.09 -12.91 -16.99
N LEU A 103 -4.13 -11.58 -17.00
CA LEU A 103 -4.63 -10.79 -18.14
C LEU A 103 -3.74 -10.94 -19.38
N VAL A 104 -2.41 -10.96 -19.20
CA VAL A 104 -1.47 -11.19 -20.30
C VAL A 104 -1.67 -12.59 -20.89
N VAL A 105 -1.72 -13.63 -20.05
CA VAL A 105 -1.93 -15.01 -20.50
C VAL A 105 -3.29 -15.15 -21.20
N ALA A 106 -4.35 -14.59 -20.63
CA ALA A 106 -5.68 -14.62 -21.24
C ALA A 106 -5.71 -13.90 -22.59
N GLY A 107 -5.10 -12.72 -22.71
CA GLY A 107 -5.02 -11.98 -23.95
C GLY A 107 -4.23 -12.70 -25.05
N LEU A 108 -3.15 -13.41 -24.69
CA LEU A 108 -2.38 -14.25 -25.62
C LEU A 108 -3.18 -15.48 -26.05
N ALA A 109 -3.79 -16.19 -25.10
CA ALA A 109 -4.60 -17.39 -25.40
C ALA A 109 -5.81 -17.06 -26.30
N LEU A 110 -6.56 -16.01 -25.96
CA LEU A 110 -7.67 -15.51 -26.80
C LEU A 110 -7.16 -14.98 -28.15
N GLY A 111 -5.98 -14.41 -28.20
CA GLY A 111 -5.32 -13.88 -29.39
C GLY A 111 -4.94 -14.94 -30.42
N THR A 112 -4.93 -16.23 -30.07
CA THR A 112 -4.78 -17.34 -31.02
C THR A 112 -6.02 -17.48 -31.91
N ARG A 113 -7.21 -17.21 -31.33
CA ARG A 113 -8.50 -17.32 -32.03
C ARG A 113 -9.02 -15.95 -32.53
N TYR A 114 -8.79 -14.90 -31.74
CA TYR A 114 -9.24 -13.52 -32.02
C TYR A 114 -8.05 -12.56 -31.95
N ARG A 115 -7.48 -12.25 -33.11
CA ARG A 115 -6.23 -11.47 -33.24
C ARG A 115 -6.19 -10.15 -32.44
N PRO A 116 -7.28 -9.33 -32.36
CA PRO A 116 -7.28 -8.12 -31.57
C PRO A 116 -7.05 -8.32 -30.07
N ALA A 117 -7.34 -9.49 -29.51
CA ALA A 117 -7.10 -9.76 -28.08
C ALA A 117 -5.62 -9.66 -27.67
N ARG A 118 -4.68 -9.78 -28.61
CA ARG A 118 -3.24 -9.58 -28.35
C ARG A 118 -2.91 -8.16 -27.91
N TRP A 119 -3.69 -7.17 -28.33
CA TRP A 119 -3.51 -5.79 -27.90
C TRP A 119 -3.78 -5.61 -26.42
N LEU A 120 -4.62 -6.44 -25.79
CA LEU A 120 -4.78 -6.46 -24.33
C LEU A 120 -3.46 -6.80 -23.63
N SER A 121 -2.79 -7.86 -24.10
CA SER A 121 -1.48 -8.25 -23.52
C SER A 121 -0.42 -7.16 -23.71
N ALA A 122 -0.40 -6.53 -24.90
CA ALA A 122 0.52 -5.43 -25.17
C ALA A 122 0.23 -4.21 -24.30
N ALA A 123 -1.03 -3.86 -24.07
CA ALA A 123 -1.42 -2.75 -23.20
C ALA A 123 -1.04 -3.00 -21.74
N ILE A 124 -1.28 -4.23 -21.22
CA ILE A 124 -0.87 -4.59 -19.85
C ILE A 124 0.65 -4.59 -19.72
N GLY A 125 1.38 -5.17 -20.69
CA GLY A 125 2.84 -5.18 -20.69
C GLY A 125 3.42 -3.77 -20.74
N GLY A 126 2.91 -2.91 -21.63
CA GLY A 126 3.31 -1.49 -21.72
C GLY A 126 3.00 -0.72 -20.43
N GLY A 127 1.85 -0.97 -19.81
CA GLY A 127 1.48 -0.39 -18.52
C GLY A 127 2.43 -0.80 -17.38
N LEU A 128 2.91 -2.06 -17.39
CA LEU A 128 3.91 -2.52 -16.42
C LEU A 128 5.27 -1.84 -16.62
N VAL A 129 5.70 -1.67 -17.87
CA VAL A 129 6.95 -0.93 -18.18
C VAL A 129 6.83 0.53 -17.74
N PHE A 130 5.72 1.20 -18.09
CA PHE A 130 5.45 2.57 -17.65
C PHE A 130 5.46 2.69 -16.13
N SER A 131 4.80 1.76 -15.42
CA SER A 131 4.77 1.68 -13.97
C SER A 131 6.17 1.56 -13.36
N ALA A 132 7.04 0.77 -13.97
CA ALA A 132 8.42 0.59 -13.51
C ALA A 132 9.28 1.86 -13.67
N VAL A 133 9.04 2.65 -14.73
CA VAL A 133 9.79 3.90 -15.01
C VAL A 133 9.28 5.05 -14.13
N THR A 134 7.97 5.12 -13.90
CA THR A 134 7.34 6.25 -13.18
C THR A 134 7.10 5.99 -11.69
N ASP A 135 7.40 4.79 -11.20
CA ASP A 135 7.06 4.30 -9.85
C ASP A 135 5.56 4.42 -9.51
N THR A 136 4.70 4.45 -10.54
CA THR A 136 3.24 4.63 -10.42
C THR A 136 2.53 3.39 -10.94
N CYS A 137 1.83 2.65 -10.08
CA CYS A 137 1.12 1.43 -10.46
C CYS A 137 -0.41 1.61 -10.48
N GLY A 138 -0.99 1.83 -11.67
CA GLY A 138 -2.45 1.93 -11.85
C GLY A 138 -3.20 0.66 -11.43
N MET A 139 -2.61 -0.52 -11.62
CA MET A 139 -3.18 -1.80 -11.19
C MET A 139 -3.28 -1.87 -9.66
N ALA A 140 -2.24 -1.43 -8.94
CA ALA A 140 -2.26 -1.38 -7.48
C ALA A 140 -3.33 -0.39 -6.97
N ALA A 141 -3.48 0.77 -7.62
CA ALA A 141 -4.51 1.74 -7.29
C ALA A 141 -5.93 1.18 -7.52
N ALA A 142 -6.14 0.40 -8.60
CA ALA A 142 -7.41 -0.28 -8.85
C ALA A 142 -7.70 -1.37 -7.82
N LEU A 143 -6.72 -2.21 -7.50
CA LEU A 143 -6.85 -3.27 -6.51
C LEU A 143 -7.04 -2.72 -5.08
N ALA A 144 -6.45 -1.57 -4.75
CA ALA A 144 -6.63 -0.91 -3.46
C ALA A 144 -8.11 -0.55 -3.18
N ARG A 145 -8.91 -0.29 -4.23
CA ARG A 145 -10.34 0.02 -4.10
C ARG A 145 -11.23 -1.19 -3.82
N LEU A 146 -10.70 -2.40 -3.92
CA LEU A 146 -11.47 -3.60 -3.65
C LEU A 146 -11.80 -3.73 -2.15
N PRO A 147 -13.01 -4.20 -1.78
CA PRO A 147 -13.47 -4.22 -0.39
C PRO A 147 -12.55 -4.95 0.59
N HIS A 148 -11.83 -5.98 0.12
CA HIS A 148 -10.91 -6.75 0.96
C HIS A 148 -9.57 -6.02 1.23
N ASN A 149 -9.27 -4.98 0.46
CA ASN A 149 -8.09 -4.13 0.62
C ASN A 149 -8.41 -2.81 1.35
N GLN A 150 -9.69 -2.50 1.60
CA GLN A 150 -10.12 -1.31 2.30
C GLN A 150 -10.15 -1.53 3.82
N PRO A 151 -9.77 -0.52 4.64
CA PRO A 151 -9.95 -0.58 6.08
C PRO A 151 -11.45 -0.60 6.43
N ARG A 152 -11.79 -1.26 7.52
CA ARG A 152 -13.11 -1.05 8.12
C ARG A 152 -13.13 0.36 8.71
N THR A 153 -14.22 1.08 8.54
CA THR A 153 -14.39 2.44 9.08
C THR A 153 -14.12 2.48 10.59
N THR A 154 -14.60 1.48 11.33
CA THR A 154 -14.40 1.33 12.79
C THR A 154 -12.92 1.28 13.18
N ASP A 155 -12.09 0.58 12.39
CA ASP A 155 -10.66 0.40 12.68
C ASP A 155 -9.88 1.69 12.38
N LEU A 156 -10.26 2.40 11.31
CA LEU A 156 -9.66 3.69 10.96
C LEU A 156 -10.00 4.73 12.02
N ASP A 157 -11.28 4.85 12.43
CA ASP A 157 -11.74 5.79 13.44
C ASP A 157 -11.07 5.52 14.82
N ALA A 158 -10.86 4.25 15.17
CA ALA A 158 -10.13 3.89 16.38
C ALA A 158 -8.68 4.35 16.32
N THR A 159 -8.02 4.15 15.17
CA THR A 159 -6.65 4.61 14.90
C THR A 159 -6.54 6.13 14.99
N LEU A 160 -7.43 6.87 14.34
CA LEU A 160 -7.43 8.33 14.36
C LEU A 160 -7.65 8.88 15.76
N ARG A 161 -8.55 8.29 16.55
CA ARG A 161 -8.76 8.64 17.96
C ARG A 161 -7.53 8.35 18.83
N ALA A 162 -6.80 7.27 18.57
CA ALA A 162 -5.58 6.96 19.30
C ALA A 162 -4.46 8.00 19.02
N LEU A 163 -4.35 8.46 17.78
CA LEU A 163 -3.38 9.47 17.37
C LEU A 163 -3.72 10.88 17.84
N SER A 164 -4.99 11.19 18.11
CA SER A 164 -5.44 12.52 18.57
C SER A 164 -5.43 12.67 20.10
N ARG A 165 -5.17 11.61 20.87
CA ARG A 165 -5.01 11.64 22.33
C ARG A 165 -3.60 11.99 22.73
#